data_e2cfa5b0f7824842dae74735c8a4e9dc
#
_entry.id   e2cfa5b0f7824842dae74735c8a4e9dc
#
_cell.length_a   1.000
_cell.length_b   1.000
_cell.length_c   1.000
_cell.angle_alpha   90.00
_cell.angle_beta   90.00
_cell.angle_gamma   90.00
#
_symmetry.space_group_name_H-M   'P 1'
#
loop_
_entity.id
_entity.type
_entity.pdbx_description
1 polymer ?
#
loop_
_entity_poly.entity_id
_entity_poly.type
_entity_poly.pdbx_seq_one_letter_code
_entity_poly.pdbx_strand_id
1 'polypeptide(L)'
;DYLATYSSDTGAGQVTNIGPFAAREAGTLGNSLKVSMCTNSTAFGPHSMSGNLVADASAAIGDTTISVDDGSEMQVGDILEFGDASGFTAAPSGHYYKITAISTHVLTIARFNTGTGATETGGLRHAVVDNAVMRRHWEYYFNFSSPPTSTDDVVAAGGSLDEMHIAVVDEDGGITG
;
A
#
# COMPACT_ATOMS: atom_id res chain seq x y z
N ASP A 1 -20.12 22.36 -6.58
CA ASP A 1 -19.89 21.01 -6.03
C ASP A 1 -19.04 20.22 -7.01
N TYR A 2 -17.81 19.87 -6.60
CA TYR A 2 -16.82 19.19 -7.43
C TYR A 2 -17.33 17.87 -8.02
N LEU A 3 -17.94 17.03 -7.19
CA LEU A 3 -18.46 15.74 -7.64
C LEU A 3 -19.65 15.91 -8.61
N ALA A 4 -20.53 16.88 -8.38
CA ALA A 4 -21.65 17.16 -9.29
C ALA A 4 -21.15 17.70 -10.63
N THR A 5 -20.07 18.47 -10.64
CA THR A 5 -19.53 19.05 -11.87
C THR A 5 -18.75 18.03 -12.70
N TYR A 6 -17.95 17.19 -12.06
CA TYR A 6 -17.00 16.32 -12.78
C TYR A 6 -17.45 14.86 -12.90
N SER A 7 -18.30 14.36 -12.02
CA SER A 7 -18.78 12.97 -12.08
C SER A 7 -19.81 12.72 -13.19
N SER A 8 -20.48 13.77 -13.68
CA SER A 8 -21.53 13.69 -14.72
C SER A 8 -21.06 14.13 -16.10
N ASP A 9 -19.81 14.60 -16.25
CA ASP A 9 -19.29 15.03 -17.54
C ASP A 9 -18.95 13.83 -18.42
N THR A 10 -19.67 13.66 -19.52
CA THR A 10 -19.45 12.59 -20.52
C THR A 10 -18.79 13.10 -21.81
N GLY A 11 -18.24 14.31 -21.79
CA GLY A 11 -17.64 14.97 -22.96
C GLY A 11 -16.18 14.55 -23.26
N ALA A 12 -15.71 14.93 -24.43
CA ALA A 12 -14.29 14.77 -24.81
C ALA A 12 -13.40 15.65 -23.91
N GLY A 13 -12.49 15.03 -23.17
CA GLY A 13 -11.64 15.70 -22.16
C GLY A 13 -11.98 15.31 -20.72
N GLN A 14 -12.92 14.41 -20.54
CA GLN A 14 -13.33 13.90 -19.24
C GLN A 14 -12.16 13.26 -18.50
N VAL A 15 -11.99 13.63 -17.24
CA VAL A 15 -11.09 12.92 -16.31
C VAL A 15 -11.84 11.70 -15.76
N THR A 16 -11.57 10.54 -16.32
CA THR A 16 -12.28 9.29 -16.01
C THR A 16 -11.98 8.68 -14.64
N ASN A 17 -11.01 9.23 -13.91
CA ASN A 17 -10.56 8.72 -12.60
C ASN A 17 -10.58 9.83 -11.56
N ILE A 18 -11.74 10.42 -11.33
CA ILE A 18 -11.92 11.38 -10.24
C ILE A 18 -12.12 10.59 -8.95
N GLY A 19 -11.19 10.74 -8.02
CA GLY A 19 -11.33 10.17 -6.68
C GLY A 19 -12.41 10.88 -5.85
N PRO A 20 -12.76 10.34 -4.68
CA PRO A 20 -13.78 10.92 -3.79
C PRO A 20 -13.33 12.23 -3.12
N PHE A 21 -12.07 12.62 -3.30
CA PHE A 21 -11.48 13.82 -2.69
C PHE A 21 -10.99 14.80 -3.74
N ALA A 22 -11.14 16.08 -3.43
CA ALA A 22 -10.59 17.17 -4.20
C ALA A 22 -9.92 18.17 -3.26
N ALA A 23 -8.75 18.65 -3.64
CA ALA A 23 -8.12 19.76 -2.93
C ALA A 23 -8.96 21.03 -3.10
N ARG A 24 -9.09 21.82 -2.04
CA ARG A 24 -9.80 23.10 -2.10
C ARG A 24 -9.10 24.10 -3.01
N GLU A 25 -7.77 24.09 -2.98
CA GLU A 25 -6.95 24.98 -3.81
C GLU A 25 -6.50 24.21 -5.06
N ALA A 26 -6.82 24.75 -6.22
CA ALA A 26 -6.38 24.19 -7.49
C ALA A 26 -4.92 24.55 -7.77
N GLY A 27 -4.21 23.67 -8.49
CA GLY A 27 -2.84 23.90 -8.93
C GLY A 27 -1.82 23.05 -8.19
N THR A 28 -0.56 23.48 -8.19
CA THR A 28 0.58 22.70 -7.66
C THR A 28 0.38 22.32 -6.19
N LEU A 29 -0.10 23.21 -5.35
CA LEU A 29 -0.35 22.94 -3.94
C LEU A 29 -1.44 21.86 -3.74
N GLY A 30 -2.51 21.92 -4.51
CA GLY A 30 -3.54 20.89 -4.44
C GLY A 30 -3.09 19.54 -5.00
N ASN A 31 -2.23 19.56 -6.01
CA ASN A 31 -1.70 18.35 -6.64
C ASN A 31 -0.63 17.65 -5.81
N SER A 32 -0.03 18.33 -4.81
CA SER A 32 0.91 17.70 -3.87
C SER A 32 0.22 16.83 -2.81
N LEU A 33 -1.08 16.97 -2.65
CA LEU A 33 -1.83 16.23 -1.63
C LEU A 33 -2.23 14.84 -2.12
N LYS A 34 -1.82 13.83 -1.37
CA LYS A 34 -2.29 12.45 -1.49
C LYS A 34 -3.18 12.09 -0.32
N VAL A 35 -4.33 11.49 -0.62
CA VAL A 35 -5.22 10.91 0.39
C VAL A 35 -5.19 9.40 0.26
N SER A 36 -4.87 8.72 1.33
CA SER A 36 -4.88 7.26 1.40
C SER A 36 -5.79 6.80 2.54
N MET A 37 -6.60 5.79 2.28
CA MET A 37 -7.59 5.27 3.23
C MET A 37 -7.38 3.80 3.52
N CYS A 38 -7.56 3.43 4.78
CA CYS A 38 -7.62 2.05 5.22
C CYS A 38 -8.94 1.82 5.96
N THR A 39 -9.79 0.95 5.43
CA THR A 39 -11.17 0.77 5.88
C THR A 39 -11.40 -0.48 6.72
N ASN A 40 -10.40 -1.33 6.88
CA ASN A 40 -10.52 -2.57 7.67
C ASN A 40 -9.14 -3.15 8.01
N SER A 41 -9.13 -4.11 8.93
CA SER A 41 -7.91 -4.76 9.40
C SER A 41 -7.16 -5.55 8.32
N THR A 42 -7.86 -6.13 7.36
CA THR A 42 -7.24 -6.87 6.25
C THR A 42 -6.46 -5.93 5.33
N ALA A 43 -7.04 -4.76 5.03
CA ALA A 43 -6.34 -3.73 4.26
C ALA A 43 -5.14 -3.15 5.01
N PHE A 44 -5.26 -2.99 6.34
CA PHE A 44 -4.19 -2.48 7.20
C PHE A 44 -2.96 -3.41 7.22
N GLY A 45 -3.20 -4.71 7.38
CA GLY A 45 -2.15 -5.72 7.49
C GLY A 45 -1.66 -6.00 8.93
N PRO A 46 -0.77 -6.96 9.08
CA PRO A 46 -0.22 -7.80 8.01
C PRO A 46 -1.28 -8.72 7.38
N HIS A 47 -1.45 -8.60 6.08
CA HIS A 47 -2.32 -9.49 5.32
C HIS A 47 -1.45 -10.52 4.58
N SER A 48 -1.57 -11.79 4.96
CA SER A 48 -0.89 -12.88 4.28
C SER A 48 -1.51 -13.08 2.90
N MET A 49 -0.68 -12.98 1.88
CA MET A 49 -1.09 -13.12 0.49
C MET A 49 -1.22 -14.61 0.16
N SER A 50 -2.38 -15.18 0.45
CA SER A 50 -2.67 -16.59 0.17
C SER A 50 -2.72 -16.83 -1.34
N GLY A 51 -1.87 -17.72 -1.83
CA GLY A 51 -1.71 -17.96 -3.26
C GLY A 51 -0.82 -16.95 -3.99
N ASN A 52 -0.46 -15.83 -3.35
CA ASN A 52 0.52 -14.87 -3.88
C ASN A 52 1.93 -15.22 -3.37
N LEU A 53 2.47 -16.27 -3.90
CA LEU A 53 3.82 -16.71 -3.64
C LEU A 53 4.78 -16.07 -4.65
N VAL A 54 6.04 -15.96 -4.30
CA VAL A 54 7.07 -15.56 -5.28
C VAL A 54 7.10 -16.60 -6.38
N ALA A 55 6.82 -16.18 -7.62
CA ALA A 55 6.76 -17.08 -8.75
C ALA A 55 8.14 -17.51 -9.24
N ASP A 56 8.19 -18.61 -9.89
CA ASP A 56 9.16 -19.15 -10.87
C ASP A 56 10.66 -18.99 -10.63
N ALA A 57 11.12 -18.08 -9.80
CA ALA A 57 12.56 -17.90 -9.58
C ALA A 57 12.85 -17.22 -8.24
N SER A 58 13.92 -17.65 -7.61
CA SER A 58 14.47 -16.95 -6.46
C SER A 58 14.96 -15.56 -6.88
N ALA A 59 14.67 -14.56 -6.07
CA ALA A 59 15.25 -13.22 -6.21
C ALA A 59 16.50 -13.10 -5.33
N ALA A 60 17.55 -12.50 -5.87
CA ALA A 60 18.84 -12.40 -5.20
C ALA A 60 18.91 -11.16 -4.28
N ILE A 61 19.88 -11.16 -3.38
CA ILE A 61 20.22 -9.97 -2.60
C ILE A 61 20.56 -8.82 -3.54
N GLY A 62 19.94 -7.68 -3.30
CA GLY A 62 20.13 -6.47 -4.10
C GLY A 62 19.14 -6.30 -5.25
N ASP A 63 18.37 -7.33 -5.61
CA ASP A 63 17.36 -7.21 -6.66
C ASP A 63 16.30 -6.18 -6.26
N THR A 64 15.93 -5.34 -7.21
CA THR A 64 14.90 -4.31 -7.07
C THR A 64 13.58 -4.70 -7.71
N THR A 65 13.54 -5.87 -8.32
CA THR A 65 12.33 -6.44 -8.90
C THR A 65 12.12 -7.86 -8.39
N ILE A 66 10.87 -8.24 -8.24
CA ILE A 66 10.48 -9.58 -7.84
C ILE A 66 9.22 -9.99 -8.59
N SER A 67 9.20 -11.22 -9.11
CA SER A 67 8.01 -11.79 -9.73
C SER A 67 7.14 -12.49 -8.70
N VAL A 68 5.84 -12.33 -8.82
CA VAL A 68 4.83 -12.95 -7.95
C VAL A 68 3.79 -13.68 -8.81
N ASP A 69 3.08 -14.64 -8.23
CA ASP A 69 2.06 -15.40 -8.96
C ASP A 69 0.89 -14.50 -9.40
N ASP A 70 0.47 -13.59 -8.52
CA ASP A 70 -0.59 -12.64 -8.82
C ASP A 70 -0.30 -11.28 -8.16
N GLY A 71 -0.15 -10.26 -8.98
CA GLY A 71 0.04 -8.87 -8.55
C GLY A 71 -1.25 -8.05 -8.44
N SER A 72 -2.40 -8.62 -8.78
CA SER A 72 -3.67 -7.90 -8.89
C SER A 72 -4.23 -7.40 -7.55
N GLU A 73 -3.85 -8.03 -6.44
CA GLU A 73 -4.24 -7.62 -5.09
C GLU A 73 -3.33 -6.55 -4.48
N MET A 74 -2.30 -6.14 -5.20
CA MET A 74 -1.30 -5.20 -4.73
C MET A 74 -1.45 -3.84 -5.40
N GLN A 75 -1.01 -2.82 -4.68
CA GLN A 75 -1.03 -1.44 -5.17
C GLN A 75 0.35 -0.82 -5.01
N VAL A 76 0.66 0.14 -5.89
CA VAL A 76 1.84 0.99 -5.71
C VAL A 76 1.69 1.76 -4.40
N GLY A 77 2.71 1.70 -3.56
CA GLY A 77 2.69 2.23 -2.20
C GLY A 77 2.61 1.17 -1.11
N ASP A 78 1.99 0.02 -1.36
CA ASP A 78 1.91 -1.07 -0.38
C ASP A 78 3.29 -1.47 0.12
N ILE A 79 3.34 -1.88 1.39
CA ILE A 79 4.55 -2.34 2.05
C ILE A 79 4.52 -3.87 2.12
N LEU A 80 5.54 -4.49 1.58
CA LEU A 80 5.71 -5.94 1.57
C LEU A 80 6.74 -6.40 2.59
N GLU A 81 6.49 -7.57 3.13
CA GLU A 81 7.46 -8.38 3.86
C GLU A 81 7.46 -9.78 3.28
N PHE A 82 8.65 -10.33 3.07
CA PHE A 82 8.84 -11.68 2.59
C PHE A 82 9.23 -12.60 3.74
N GLY A 83 8.71 -13.82 3.73
CA GLY A 83 9.14 -14.91 4.58
C GLY A 83 9.97 -15.92 3.78
N ASP A 84 10.18 -17.07 4.36
CA ASP A 84 10.67 -18.26 3.67
C ASP A 84 9.50 -19.19 3.32
N ALA A 85 9.79 -20.38 2.82
CA ALA A 85 8.76 -21.39 2.51
C ALA A 85 7.99 -21.87 3.76
N SER A 86 8.49 -21.61 4.98
CA SER A 86 7.91 -22.02 6.26
C SER A 86 7.17 -20.91 7.00
N GLY A 87 7.31 -19.65 6.57
CA GLY A 87 6.64 -18.51 7.18
C GLY A 87 7.53 -17.30 7.44
N PHE A 88 7.21 -16.55 8.50
CA PHE A 88 7.83 -15.27 8.84
C PHE A 88 8.70 -15.34 10.11
N THR A 89 9.29 -16.46 10.41
CA THR A 89 10.04 -16.69 11.66
C THR A 89 11.55 -16.51 11.53
N ALA A 90 12.05 -16.47 10.30
CA ALA A 90 13.49 -16.33 10.01
C ALA A 90 13.69 -15.30 8.87
N ALA A 91 14.95 -14.98 8.56
CA ALA A 91 15.26 -14.19 7.38
C ALA A 91 14.67 -14.87 6.12
N PRO A 92 14.04 -14.13 5.21
CA PRO A 92 14.10 -12.67 5.01
C PRO A 92 13.09 -11.83 5.79
N SER A 93 12.30 -12.39 6.70
CA SER A 93 11.32 -11.63 7.47
C SER A 93 11.93 -10.51 8.33
N GLY A 94 11.11 -9.53 8.72
CA GLY A 94 11.55 -8.35 9.47
C GLY A 94 12.18 -7.27 8.58
N HIS A 95 12.20 -7.47 7.26
CA HIS A 95 12.61 -6.46 6.28
C HIS A 95 11.44 -6.05 5.41
N TYR A 96 11.25 -4.74 5.29
CA TYR A 96 10.11 -4.16 4.62
C TYR A 96 10.52 -3.49 3.32
N TYR A 97 9.63 -3.57 2.33
CA TYR A 97 9.86 -3.05 0.99
C TYR A 97 8.60 -2.36 0.49
N LYS A 98 8.75 -1.14 -0.02
CA LYS A 98 7.65 -0.41 -0.65
C LYS A 98 7.57 -0.78 -2.12
N ILE A 99 6.36 -1.07 -2.61
CA ILE A 99 6.10 -1.24 -4.03
C ILE A 99 6.14 0.13 -4.69
N THR A 100 7.04 0.31 -5.65
CA THR A 100 7.20 1.56 -6.41
C THR A 100 6.63 1.49 -7.82
N ALA A 101 6.49 0.30 -8.39
CA ALA A 101 5.80 0.06 -9.65
C ALA A 101 5.30 -1.39 -9.73
N ILE A 102 4.28 -1.62 -10.53
CA ILE A 102 3.73 -2.93 -10.83
C ILE A 102 3.58 -3.07 -12.34
N SER A 103 4.11 -4.16 -12.88
CA SER A 103 3.94 -4.53 -14.28
C SER A 103 3.51 -5.99 -14.36
N THR A 104 2.21 -6.21 -14.53
CA THR A 104 1.56 -7.53 -14.50
C THR A 104 1.87 -8.28 -13.20
N HIS A 105 2.85 -9.19 -13.22
CA HIS A 105 3.28 -10.00 -12.08
C HIS A 105 4.67 -9.59 -11.55
N VAL A 106 5.26 -8.53 -12.08
CA VAL A 106 6.57 -8.04 -11.66
C VAL A 106 6.39 -6.79 -10.81
N LEU A 107 6.82 -6.86 -9.57
CA LEU A 107 6.85 -5.76 -8.64
C LEU A 107 8.21 -5.11 -8.66
N THR A 108 8.26 -3.79 -8.79
CA THR A 108 9.47 -3.00 -8.49
C THR A 108 9.39 -2.57 -7.05
N ILE A 109 10.43 -2.85 -6.28
CA ILE A 109 10.48 -2.61 -4.85
C ILE A 109 11.68 -1.74 -4.45
N ALA A 110 11.51 -0.98 -3.38
CA ALA A 110 12.58 -0.27 -2.69
C ALA A 110 12.51 -0.58 -1.20
N ARG A 111 13.64 -0.51 -0.52
CA ARG A 111 13.69 -0.70 0.94
C ARG A 111 12.80 0.30 1.65
N PHE A 112 12.19 -0.11 2.72
CA PHE A 112 11.31 0.74 3.51
C PHE A 112 11.74 0.72 4.98
N ASN A 113 11.85 1.90 5.57
CA ASN A 113 12.19 2.08 6.97
C ASN A 113 10.92 2.39 7.76
N THR A 114 10.44 1.43 8.54
CA THR A 114 9.21 1.57 9.33
C THR A 114 9.33 2.58 10.48
N GLY A 115 10.55 2.87 10.93
CA GLY A 115 10.78 3.84 12.01
C GLY A 115 10.69 5.30 11.55
N THR A 116 11.01 5.56 10.27
CA THR A 116 10.98 6.90 9.69
C THR A 116 9.88 7.08 8.64
N GLY A 117 9.29 5.98 8.15
CA GLY A 117 8.35 6.03 7.02
C GLY A 117 9.01 6.30 5.66
N ALA A 118 10.33 6.30 5.61
CA ALA A 118 11.07 6.67 4.41
C ALA A 118 11.32 5.46 3.50
N THR A 119 11.28 5.71 2.21
CA THR A 119 11.78 4.80 1.19
C THR A 119 13.30 4.98 1.07
N GLU A 120 14.04 3.89 1.20
CA GLU A 120 15.49 3.86 1.10
C GLU A 120 15.93 3.27 -0.25
N THR A 121 17.10 3.68 -0.72
CA THR A 121 17.69 3.10 -1.93
C THR A 121 18.13 1.65 -1.71
N GLY A 122 18.04 0.84 -2.78
CA GLY A 122 18.49 -0.55 -2.80
C GLY A 122 17.34 -1.54 -2.79
N GLY A 123 17.65 -2.74 -3.23
CA GLY A 123 16.74 -3.87 -3.32
C GLY A 123 16.79 -4.79 -2.11
N LEU A 124 16.48 -6.06 -2.32
CA LEU A 124 16.38 -7.08 -1.29
C LEU A 124 17.60 -7.13 -0.35
N ARG A 125 17.36 -7.20 0.94
CA ARG A 125 18.42 -7.40 1.96
C ARG A 125 18.81 -8.87 2.11
N HIS A 126 17.89 -9.76 1.78
CA HIS A 126 18.09 -11.22 1.78
C HIS A 126 17.54 -11.80 0.48
N ALA A 127 18.08 -12.92 0.05
CA ALA A 127 17.50 -13.66 -1.06
C ALA A 127 16.10 -14.14 -0.68
N VAL A 128 15.19 -14.07 -1.61
CA VAL A 128 13.83 -14.59 -1.50
C VAL A 128 13.75 -15.82 -2.39
N VAL A 129 13.46 -16.97 -1.82
CA VAL A 129 13.40 -18.24 -2.55
C VAL A 129 12.10 -18.34 -3.33
N ASP A 130 12.10 -19.17 -4.36
CA ASP A 130 10.88 -19.55 -5.07
C ASP A 130 9.83 -20.09 -4.09
N ASN A 131 8.58 -19.74 -4.30
CA ASN A 131 7.45 -20.06 -3.42
C ASN A 131 7.57 -19.51 -1.98
N ALA A 132 8.39 -18.50 -1.75
CA ALA A 132 8.42 -17.80 -0.46
C ALA A 132 7.08 -17.12 -0.19
N VAL A 133 6.61 -17.24 1.03
CA VAL A 133 5.40 -16.55 1.46
C VAL A 133 5.66 -15.05 1.58
N MET A 134 4.62 -14.25 1.33
CA MET A 134 4.69 -12.82 1.54
C MET A 134 3.44 -12.29 2.21
N ARG A 135 3.56 -11.12 2.82
CA ARG A 135 2.44 -10.40 3.40
C ARG A 135 2.54 -8.92 3.08
N ARG A 136 1.37 -8.31 3.01
CA ARG A 136 1.17 -6.93 2.64
C ARG A 136 0.68 -6.12 3.84
N HIS A 137 1.11 -4.87 3.90
CA HIS A 137 0.61 -3.85 4.81
C HIS A 137 0.21 -2.62 3.99
N TRP A 138 -0.76 -1.88 4.50
CA TRP A 138 -1.11 -0.57 3.96
C TRP A 138 0.08 0.39 4.05
N GLU A 139 0.25 1.26 3.07
CA GLU A 139 1.45 2.12 2.95
C GLU A 139 1.72 3.02 4.17
N TYR A 140 0.68 3.37 4.96
CA TYR A 140 0.80 4.21 6.17
C TYR A 140 0.52 3.46 7.47
N TYR A 141 0.53 2.13 7.47
CA TYR A 141 0.21 1.32 8.66
C TYR A 141 1.07 1.67 9.88
N PHE A 142 2.33 2.07 9.64
CA PHE A 142 3.29 2.40 10.71
C PHE A 142 2.96 3.71 11.45
N ASN A 143 2.07 4.56 10.93
CA ASN A 143 1.60 5.78 11.59
C ASN A 143 0.46 5.55 12.58
N PHE A 144 -0.07 4.34 12.62
CA PHE A 144 -1.22 3.98 13.47
C PHE A 144 -0.86 2.81 14.38
N SER A 145 -1.35 2.82 15.61
CA SER A 145 -1.04 1.81 16.62
C SER A 145 -1.79 0.50 16.42
N SER A 146 -2.91 0.52 15.70
CA SER A 146 -3.78 -0.63 15.47
C SER A 146 -4.55 -0.47 14.15
N PRO A 147 -5.06 -1.57 13.56
CA PRO A 147 -5.98 -1.49 12.44
C PRO A 147 -7.31 -0.82 12.84
N PRO A 148 -8.05 -0.27 11.85
CA PRO A 148 -9.42 0.15 12.10
C PRO A 148 -10.31 -1.05 12.36
N THR A 149 -11.23 -0.92 13.30
CA THR A 149 -12.12 -1.99 13.79
C THR A 149 -13.57 -1.53 13.77
N SER A 150 -14.32 -1.96 14.75
CA SER A 150 -15.70 -1.54 14.98
C SER A 150 -15.80 -0.95 16.36
N THR A 151 -16.53 0.15 16.49
CA THR A 151 -16.86 0.70 17.82
C THR A 151 -17.82 -0.21 18.59
N ASP A 152 -17.73 -0.17 19.90
CA ASP A 152 -18.57 -0.99 20.78
C ASP A 152 -20.08 -0.72 20.55
N ASP A 153 -20.43 0.53 20.27
CA ASP A 153 -21.83 0.94 20.02
C ASP A 153 -22.37 0.31 18.73
N VAL A 154 -21.55 0.29 17.66
CA VAL A 154 -21.95 -0.32 16.39
C VAL A 154 -22.03 -1.83 16.50
N VAL A 155 -21.10 -2.46 17.23
CA VAL A 155 -21.16 -3.91 17.52
C VAL A 155 -22.41 -4.27 18.31
N ALA A 156 -22.75 -3.48 19.33
CA ALA A 156 -23.96 -3.68 20.12
C ALA A 156 -25.25 -3.54 19.29
N ALA A 157 -25.22 -2.71 18.25
CA ALA A 157 -26.32 -2.55 17.28
C ALA A 157 -26.34 -3.62 16.18
N GLY A 158 -25.40 -4.58 16.19
CA GLY A 158 -25.29 -5.65 15.19
C GLY A 158 -24.59 -5.20 13.89
N GLY A 159 -23.94 -4.06 13.88
CA GLY A 159 -23.12 -3.55 12.78
C GLY A 159 -21.64 -3.92 12.93
N SER A 160 -20.83 -3.46 11.96
CA SER A 160 -19.38 -3.66 11.95
C SER A 160 -18.66 -2.68 11.01
N LEU A 161 -17.34 -2.52 11.19
CA LEU A 161 -16.44 -1.80 10.29
C LEU A 161 -16.82 -0.31 10.09
N ASP A 162 -17.07 0.39 11.17
CA ASP A 162 -17.40 1.81 11.18
C ASP A 162 -16.20 2.72 11.41
N GLU A 163 -15.03 2.15 11.69
CA GLU A 163 -13.78 2.88 11.78
C GLU A 163 -13.01 2.85 10.45
N MET A 164 -12.26 3.93 10.18
CA MET A 164 -11.29 3.97 9.09
C MET A 164 -10.09 4.84 9.47
N HIS A 165 -8.94 4.54 8.91
CA HIS A 165 -7.79 5.42 8.96
C HIS A 165 -7.70 6.22 7.65
N ILE A 166 -7.40 7.50 7.80
CA ILE A 166 -7.18 8.41 6.67
C ILE A 166 -5.82 9.07 6.87
N ALA A 167 -4.93 8.89 5.91
CA ALA A 167 -3.67 9.61 5.82
C ALA A 167 -3.78 10.67 4.71
N VAL A 168 -3.46 11.91 5.06
CA VAL A 168 -3.32 13.01 4.09
C VAL A 168 -1.86 13.41 4.11
N VAL A 169 -1.22 13.31 2.96
CA VAL A 169 0.22 13.49 2.82
C VAL A 169 0.50 14.54 1.77
N ASP A 170 1.45 15.41 2.06
CA ASP A 170 2.03 16.38 1.13
C ASP A 170 3.25 15.72 0.48
N GLU A 171 3.07 15.12 -0.71
CA GLU A 171 4.06 14.22 -1.33
C GLU A 171 5.34 14.95 -1.78
N ASP A 172 5.23 16.20 -2.17
CA ASP A 172 6.35 16.99 -2.70
C ASP A 172 6.75 18.18 -1.80
N GLY A 173 6.15 18.29 -0.62
CA GLY A 173 6.45 19.34 0.35
C GLY A 173 5.90 20.72 -0.07
N GLY A 174 4.97 20.78 -1.01
CA GLY A 174 4.44 22.02 -1.53
C GLY A 174 3.68 22.87 -0.49
N ILE A 175 3.21 22.24 0.58
CA ILE A 175 2.45 22.87 1.68
C ILE A 175 3.26 22.94 2.96
N THR A 176 3.97 21.86 3.29
CA THR A 176 4.69 21.76 4.58
C THR A 176 6.14 22.25 4.50
N GLY A 177 6.71 22.39 3.33
CA GLY A 177 8.08 22.86 3.10
C GLY A 177 9.11 21.76 3.13
#